data_6ea9de355085dda82c6082fbf21a5284
#
_entry.id   6ea9de355085dda82c6082fbf21a5284
#
_cell.length_a   1.000
_cell.length_b   1.000
_cell.length_c   1.000
_cell.angle_alpha   90.00
_cell.angle_beta   90.00
_cell.angle_gamma   90.00
#
_symmetry.space_group_name_H-M   'P 1'
#
loop_
_entity.id
_entity.type
_entity.pdbx_description
1 polymer ?
#
loop_
_entity_poly.entity_id
_entity_poly.type
_entity_poly.pdbx_seq_one_letter_code
_entity_poly.pdbx_strand_id
1 'polypeptide(L)' 'MDFILPELGEGIEEATVSFWMCEKGDKINKNDDVIEMLTDKATFNVPAPVSGVLKDILVKEGDIVKVGQKIAEIE' A
#
# COMPACT_ATOMS: atom_id res chain seq x y z
N MET A 1 -2.57 8.81 -10.58
CA MET A 1 -3.48 7.69 -10.28
C MET A 1 -3.44 7.36 -8.81
N ASP A 2 -4.59 7.16 -8.21
CA ASP A 2 -4.67 6.84 -6.78
C ASP A 2 -4.26 5.40 -6.51
N PHE A 3 -3.38 5.23 -5.54
CA PHE A 3 -3.04 3.91 -5.02
C PHE A 3 -3.90 3.72 -3.77
N ILE A 4 -4.91 2.89 -3.88
CA ILE A 4 -5.83 2.60 -2.77
C ILE A 4 -5.49 1.26 -2.16
N LEU A 5 -5.73 1.12 -0.84
CA LEU A 5 -5.56 -0.16 -0.18
C LEU A 5 -6.61 -1.13 -0.71
N PRO A 6 -6.19 -2.20 -1.39
CA PRO A 6 -7.14 -3.18 -1.92
C PRO A 6 -7.68 -4.07 -0.80
N GLU A 7 -8.69 -4.84 -1.11
CA GLU A 7 -9.19 -5.85 -0.19
C GLU A 7 -8.11 -6.90 0.06
N LEU A 8 -7.79 -7.12 1.32
CA LEU A 8 -6.70 -8.03 1.72
C LEU A 8 -7.19 -9.44 2.05
N GLY A 9 -8.47 -9.57 2.34
CA GLY A 9 -9.06 -10.86 2.66
C GLY A 9 -10.42 -10.67 3.30
N GLU A 10 -11.16 -11.77 3.38
CA GLU A 10 -12.49 -11.75 3.99
C GLU A 10 -12.39 -11.38 5.47
N GLY A 11 -13.19 -10.42 5.89
CA GLY A 11 -13.23 -9.97 7.27
C GLY A 11 -12.13 -9.00 7.65
N ILE A 12 -11.24 -8.62 6.73
CA ILE A 12 -10.18 -7.64 6.97
C ILE A 12 -10.64 -6.30 6.42
N GLU A 13 -10.91 -5.35 7.32
CA GLU A 13 -11.40 -4.02 6.95
C GLU A 13 -10.33 -2.95 7.06
N GLU A 14 -9.27 -3.21 7.81
CA GLU A 14 -8.17 -2.27 8.03
C GLU A 14 -6.88 -3.01 8.30
N ALA A 15 -5.77 -2.29 8.14
CA ALA A 15 -4.44 -2.82 8.38
C ALA A 15 -3.52 -1.71 8.87
N THR A 16 -2.46 -2.10 9.56
CA THR A 16 -1.44 -1.15 10.01
C THR A 16 -0.28 -1.18 9.04
N VAL A 17 0.22 -0.01 8.67
CA VAL A 17 1.40 0.08 7.83
C VAL A 17 2.60 -0.41 8.61
N SER A 18 3.20 -1.50 8.15
CA SER A 18 4.43 -2.03 8.74
C SER A 18 5.62 -1.23 8.21
N PHE A 19 5.82 -1.24 6.90
CA PHE A 19 6.83 -0.41 6.25
C PHE A 19 6.58 -0.32 4.75
N TRP A 20 7.16 0.71 4.14
CA TRP A 20 7.16 0.87 2.69
C TRP A 20 8.40 0.21 2.11
N MET A 21 8.22 -0.53 1.02
CA MET A 21 9.32 -1.17 0.30
C MET A 21 9.90 -0.25 -0.78
N CYS A 22 9.20 0.82 -1.09
CA CYS A 22 9.59 1.82 -2.07
C CYS A 22 9.55 3.20 -1.45
N GLU A 23 10.32 4.12 -1.99
CA GLU A 23 10.35 5.50 -1.53
C GLU A 23 9.66 6.42 -2.54
N LYS A 24 9.28 7.61 -2.07
CA LYS A 24 8.75 8.65 -2.93
C LYS A 24 9.77 8.95 -4.05
N GLY A 25 9.28 8.93 -5.27
CA GLY A 25 10.13 9.14 -6.45
C GLY A 25 10.64 7.86 -7.09
N ASP A 26 10.46 6.71 -6.44
CA ASP A 26 10.90 5.45 -7.00
C ASP A 26 10.02 5.01 -8.16
N LYS A 27 10.65 4.39 -9.14
CA LYS A 27 9.95 3.75 -10.24
C LYS A 27 9.47 2.39 -9.79
N ILE A 28 8.19 2.12 -9.99
CA ILE A 28 7.57 0.85 -9.62
C ILE A 28 6.99 0.17 -10.84
N ASN A 29 7.00 -1.16 -10.84
CA ASN A 29 6.39 -1.95 -11.90
C ASN A 29 5.13 -2.62 -11.36
N LYS A 30 4.15 -2.79 -12.25
CA LYS A 30 2.92 -3.50 -11.91
C LYS A 30 3.25 -4.85 -11.25
N ASN A 31 2.57 -5.14 -10.16
CA ASN A 31 2.72 -6.34 -9.34
C ASN A 31 3.98 -6.40 -8.45
N ASP A 32 4.83 -5.37 -8.47
CA ASP A 32 5.92 -5.28 -7.50
C ASP A 32 5.34 -5.00 -6.11
N ASP A 33 5.89 -5.63 -5.09
CA ASP A 33 5.49 -5.35 -3.71
C ASP A 33 5.93 -3.94 -3.34
N VAL A 34 5.01 -3.10 -2.88
CA VAL A 34 5.26 -1.69 -2.60
C VAL A 34 5.20 -1.39 -1.11
N ILE A 35 4.28 -2.00 -0.40
CA ILE A 35 4.06 -1.73 1.01
C ILE A 35 3.68 -3.02 1.74
N GLU A 36 4.19 -3.18 2.96
CA GLU A 36 3.79 -4.28 3.83
C GLU A 36 2.75 -3.80 4.82
N MET A 37 1.66 -4.54 4.91
CA MET A 37 0.56 -4.26 5.82
C MET A 37 0.44 -5.39 6.84
N LEU A 38 0.23 -5.00 8.09
CA LEU A 38 0.08 -5.93 9.20
C LEU A 38 -1.36 -5.95 9.68
N THR A 39 -1.92 -7.14 9.80
CA THR A 39 -3.26 -7.35 10.38
C THR A 39 -3.15 -8.31 11.55
N ASP A 40 -4.23 -8.45 12.31
CA ASP A 40 -4.28 -9.42 13.42
C ASP A 40 -4.29 -10.88 12.94
N LYS A 41 -4.54 -11.11 11.66
CA LYS A 41 -4.57 -12.46 11.08
C LYS A 41 -3.29 -12.81 10.34
N ALA A 42 -2.64 -11.86 9.68
CA ALA A 42 -1.48 -12.12 8.84
C ALA A 42 -0.82 -10.81 8.41
N THR A 43 0.36 -10.96 7.81
CA THR A 43 1.06 -9.87 7.15
C THR A 43 0.80 -10.00 5.65
N PHE A 44 0.51 -8.88 5.01
CA PHE A 44 0.23 -8.83 3.58
C PHE A 44 1.17 -7.86 2.88
N ASN A 45 1.64 -8.24 1.71
CA ASN A 45 2.36 -7.33 0.82
C ASN A 45 1.37 -6.82 -0.23
N VAL A 46 1.30 -5.52 -0.42
CA VAL A 46 0.39 -4.91 -1.37
C VAL A 46 1.17 -4.59 -2.65
N PRO A 47 0.79 -5.19 -3.78
CA PRO A 47 1.48 -4.95 -5.04
C PRO A 47 1.04 -3.65 -5.70
N ALA A 48 1.90 -3.12 -6.56
CA ALA A 48 1.57 -1.95 -7.35
C ALA A 48 0.45 -2.30 -8.34
N PRO A 49 -0.59 -1.47 -8.42
CA PRO A 49 -1.71 -1.72 -9.35
C PRO A 49 -1.34 -1.43 -10.80
N VAL A 50 -0.34 -0.59 -11.02
CA VAL A 50 0.13 -0.20 -12.35
C VAL A 50 1.62 0.11 -12.26
N SER A 51 2.29 0.15 -13.40
CA SER A 51 3.66 0.64 -13.50
C SER A 51 3.67 2.17 -13.54
N GLY A 52 4.64 2.78 -12.92
CA GLY A 52 4.79 4.23 -12.89
C GLY A 52 5.79 4.67 -11.84
N VAL A 53 5.66 5.91 -11.41
CA VAL A 53 6.52 6.50 -10.38
C VAL A 53 5.67 6.77 -9.14
N LEU A 54 6.19 6.39 -7.99
CA LEU A 54 5.53 6.66 -6.71
C LEU A 54 5.67 8.15 -6.42
N LYS A 55 4.63 8.90 -6.76
CA LYS A 55 4.66 10.36 -6.72
C LYS A 55 4.57 10.91 -5.31
N ASP A 56 3.72 10.31 -4.49
CA ASP A 56 3.50 10.77 -3.13
C ASP A 56 3.11 9.61 -2.23
N ILE A 57 3.50 9.69 -0.97
CA ILE A 57 3.17 8.71 0.06
C ILE A 57 2.33 9.42 1.11
N LEU A 58 1.10 8.97 1.32
CA LEU A 58 0.13 9.62 2.18
C LEU A 58 0.01 9.01 3.56
N VAL A 59 0.58 7.83 3.77
CA VAL A 59 0.56 7.13 5.06
C VAL A 59 1.98 6.69 5.39
N LYS A 60 2.23 6.47 6.67
CA LYS A 60 3.57 6.11 7.16
C LYS A 60 3.50 4.93 8.12
N GLU A 61 4.65 4.41 8.49
CA GLU A 61 4.76 3.30 9.43
C GLU A 61 3.96 3.58 10.71
N GLY A 62 3.18 2.60 11.11
CA GLY A 62 2.32 2.69 12.29
C GLY A 62 0.92 3.24 12.03
N ASP A 63 0.67 3.82 10.86
CA ASP A 63 -0.67 4.32 10.53
C ASP A 63 -1.64 3.17 10.29
N ILE A 64 -2.88 3.35 10.73
CA ILE A 64 -3.96 2.41 10.45
C ILE A 64 -4.68 2.90 9.21
N VAL A 65 -4.80 2.02 8.23
CA VAL A 65 -5.40 2.33 6.92
C VAL A 65 -6.58 1.41 6.69
N LYS A 66 -7.69 1.97 6.23
CA LYS A 66 -8.88 1.19 5.89
C LYS A 66 -8.83 0.75 4.43
N VAL A 67 -9.44 -0.40 4.16
CA VAL A 67 -9.63 -0.87 2.78
C VAL A 67 -10.40 0.19 1.99
N GLY A 68 -9.89 0.54 0.81
CA GLY A 68 -10.45 1.60 -0.02
C GLY A 68 -9.86 2.98 0.21
N GLN A 69 -9.06 3.14 1.27
CA GLN A 69 -8.42 4.44 1.55
C GLN A 69 -7.23 4.66 0.61
N LYS A 70 -7.08 5.89 0.14
CA LYS A 70 -5.93 6.28 -0.67
C LYS A 70 -4.67 6.30 0.20
N ILE A 71 -3.64 5.56 -0.19
CA ILE A 71 -2.39 5.46 0.57
C ILE A 71 -1.21 6.13 -0.13
N ALA A 72 -1.30 6.32 -1.43
CA ALA A 72 -0.25 6.95 -2.21
C ALA A 72 -0.79 7.43 -3.55
N GLU A 73 0.04 8.16 -4.28
CA GLU A 73 -0.27 8.58 -5.63
C GLU A 73 0.81 8.09 -6.58
N ILE A 74 0.40 7.56 -7.72
CA ILE A 74 1.28 7.04 -8.76
C ILE A 74 1.13 7.91 -10.01
N GLU A 75 2.24 8.30 -10.57
CA GLU A 75 2.27 9.09 -11.79
C GLU A 75 2.57 8.25 -13.02
#